data_3bbe7ff3d1e71a55161c45c06f6b2c66
#
_entry.id   3bbe7ff3d1e71a55161c45c06f6b2c66
#
_cell.length_a   1.000
_cell.length_b   1.000
_cell.length_c   1.000
_cell.angle_alpha   90.00
_cell.angle_beta   90.00
_cell.angle_gamma   90.00
#
_symmetry.space_group_name_H-M   'P 1'
#
loop_
_entity.id
_entity.type
_entity.pdbx_description
1 polymer ?
#
loop_
_entity_poly.entity_id
_entity_poly.type
_entity_poly.pdbx_seq_one_letter_code
_entity_poly.pdbx_strand_id
1 'polypeptide(L)'
;MLFRSEGYGEIETIADNKKKVDITVTTDAGTRTYTVPKDSFDWIEGDMVSPGDVVASYEGGWRPGILAKGLWVTLKISFLATIFGILLGIIGGVARVSDTPVLKWSAITYVEVIRGSPLLVQIMIFYFVLGTTMNKILLMNGIPKLDPQWYGVMALSIFTGAYVVEIVRAGIEAIHPGQVEAARSSGMTYFQCMFHIILPQALKTILPPLAGQFINLIKDSSLLGLISIRELTKATREGITTSLQTFELWILCAILYLLMTFTLSMCVQYLERRTATK
;
A
#
# COMPACT_ATOMS: atom_id res chain seq x y z
N MET A 1 -4.34 -0.02 28.46
CA MET A 1 -2.89 -0.04 28.21
C MET A 1 -2.22 -0.30 29.54
N LEU A 2 -1.35 -1.29 29.64
CA LEU A 2 -0.66 -1.71 30.87
C LEU A 2 0.81 -1.35 30.72
N PHE A 3 1.32 -0.56 31.64
CA PHE A 3 2.75 -0.31 31.80
C PHE A 3 3.25 -1.15 32.97
N ARG A 4 4.30 -1.93 32.75
CA ARG A 4 4.88 -2.79 33.77
C ARG A 4 6.33 -2.44 34.02
N SER A 5 6.80 -2.61 35.27
CA SER A 5 8.21 -2.48 35.60
C SER A 5 9.02 -3.63 35.01
N GLU A 6 10.24 -3.35 34.55
CA GLU A 6 11.14 -4.36 33.95
C GLU A 6 12.20 -4.88 34.95
N GLY A 7 12.27 -4.31 36.16
CA GLY A 7 13.23 -4.66 37.19
C GLY A 7 12.74 -4.29 38.58
N TYR A 8 13.55 -4.66 39.59
CA TYR A 8 13.37 -4.17 40.96
C TYR A 8 13.83 -2.72 41.05
N GLY A 9 13.06 -1.86 41.70
CA GLY A 9 13.40 -0.45 41.79
C GLY A 9 12.41 0.34 42.61
N GLU A 10 12.42 1.66 42.44
CA GLU A 10 11.63 2.62 43.19
C GLU A 10 10.99 3.66 42.24
N ILE A 11 9.83 4.15 42.64
CA ILE A 11 9.19 5.30 41.95
C ILE A 11 9.85 6.57 42.48
N GLU A 12 10.71 7.15 41.64
CA GLU A 12 11.55 8.29 41.99
C GLU A 12 10.80 9.63 42.00
N THR A 13 9.97 9.87 40.98
CA THR A 13 9.21 11.10 40.87
C THR A 13 7.88 10.90 40.17
N ILE A 14 6.86 11.67 40.62
CA ILE A 14 5.52 11.74 40.04
C ILE A 14 5.24 13.20 39.69
N ALA A 15 5.59 13.63 38.47
CA ALA A 15 5.46 15.01 38.04
C ALA A 15 4.10 15.27 37.38
N ASP A 16 3.33 16.23 37.92
CA ASP A 16 2.01 16.60 37.37
C ASP A 16 2.16 17.52 36.14
N ASN A 17 1.67 17.07 35.00
CA ASN A 17 1.70 17.82 33.73
C ASN A 17 0.27 18.00 33.18
N LYS A 18 -0.48 18.96 33.76
CA LYS A 18 -1.87 19.38 33.42
C LYS A 18 -2.92 18.25 33.41
N LYS A 19 -2.95 17.41 32.34
CA LYS A 19 -3.89 16.29 32.17
C LYS A 19 -3.24 14.92 32.28
N LYS A 20 -1.93 14.89 32.41
CA LYS A 20 -1.10 13.67 32.47
C LYS A 20 -0.15 13.79 33.63
N VAL A 21 0.40 12.65 34.02
CA VAL A 21 1.43 12.55 35.05
C VAL A 21 2.60 11.80 34.47
N ASP A 22 3.79 12.30 34.70
CA ASP A 22 5.04 11.64 34.33
C ASP A 22 5.56 10.89 35.56
N ILE A 23 5.50 9.55 35.52
CA ILE A 23 5.99 8.67 36.58
C ILE A 23 7.38 8.21 36.16
N THR A 24 8.40 8.60 36.90
CA THR A 24 9.76 8.13 36.70
C THR A 24 10.05 6.97 37.64
N VAL A 25 10.38 5.81 37.07
CA VAL A 25 10.70 4.59 37.77
C VAL A 25 12.18 4.28 37.54
N THR A 26 12.95 4.24 38.59
CA THR A 26 14.36 3.86 38.54
C THR A 26 14.50 2.43 39.04
N THR A 27 14.99 1.53 38.20
CA THR A 27 15.15 0.10 38.45
C THR A 27 16.60 -0.30 38.21
N ASP A 28 16.96 -1.51 38.59
CA ASP A 28 18.23 -2.17 38.27
C ASP A 28 18.47 -2.30 36.76
N ALA A 29 17.39 -2.28 35.94
CA ALA A 29 17.44 -2.27 34.47
C ALA A 29 17.60 -0.86 33.86
N GLY A 30 17.53 0.21 34.69
CA GLY A 30 17.65 1.62 34.28
C GLY A 30 16.44 2.47 34.66
N THR A 31 16.53 3.78 34.40
CA THR A 31 15.46 4.73 34.68
C THR A 31 14.54 4.89 33.49
N ARG A 32 13.22 4.80 33.71
CA ARG A 32 12.18 5.01 32.68
C ARG A 32 11.09 5.95 33.17
N THR A 33 10.66 6.84 32.30
CA THR A 33 9.54 7.73 32.55
C THR A 33 8.32 7.31 31.76
N TYR A 34 7.19 7.15 32.44
CA TYR A 34 5.88 6.78 31.87
C TYR A 34 4.93 7.97 31.95
N THR A 35 4.49 8.49 30.82
CA THR A 35 3.48 9.57 30.75
C THR A 35 2.08 8.98 30.69
N VAL A 36 1.32 9.08 31.77
CA VAL A 36 0.02 8.42 31.98
C VAL A 36 -1.07 9.41 32.43
N PRO A 37 -2.37 9.10 32.25
CA PRO A 37 -3.46 9.89 32.85
C PRO A 37 -3.41 9.88 34.38
N LYS A 38 -3.89 10.95 35.04
CA LYS A 38 -3.86 11.08 36.50
C LYS A 38 -4.55 9.96 37.28
N ASP A 39 -5.62 9.40 36.70
CA ASP A 39 -6.44 8.37 37.37
C ASP A 39 -6.04 6.95 36.99
N SER A 40 -4.81 6.75 36.49
CA SER A 40 -4.36 5.47 35.94
C SER A 40 -3.38 4.69 36.80
N PHE A 41 -3.04 5.19 37.98
CA PHE A 41 -2.06 4.59 38.88
C PHE A 41 -2.41 4.90 40.34
N ASP A 42 -1.97 4.00 41.26
CA ASP A 42 -2.18 4.09 42.70
C ASP A 42 -0.87 4.18 43.50
N TRP A 43 0.24 4.49 42.83
CA TRP A 43 1.58 4.55 43.40
C TRP A 43 1.90 5.91 44.02
N ILE A 44 2.77 5.91 45.01
CA ILE A 44 3.29 7.12 45.67
C ILE A 44 4.81 7.17 45.46
N GLU A 45 5.39 8.38 45.46
CA GLU A 45 6.85 8.53 45.42
C GLU A 45 7.51 7.79 46.58
N GLY A 46 8.54 7.01 46.27
CA GLY A 46 9.22 6.15 47.24
C GLY A 46 8.70 4.70 47.28
N ASP A 47 7.63 4.37 46.55
CA ASP A 47 7.14 2.99 46.48
C ASP A 47 8.09 2.08 45.72
N MET A 48 8.31 0.88 46.29
CA MET A 48 9.16 -0.16 45.67
C MET A 48 8.36 -0.94 44.63
N VAL A 49 8.96 -1.12 43.46
CA VAL A 49 8.38 -1.92 42.37
C VAL A 49 9.18 -3.18 42.10
N SER A 50 8.47 -4.26 41.80
CA SER A 50 9.03 -5.56 41.41
C SER A 50 8.89 -5.82 39.92
N PRO A 51 9.68 -6.69 39.29
CA PRO A 51 9.53 -7.02 37.88
C PRO A 51 8.13 -7.54 37.58
N GLY A 52 7.45 -6.90 36.64
CA GLY A 52 6.09 -7.24 36.25
C GLY A 52 4.98 -6.47 36.95
N ASP A 53 5.28 -5.66 38.00
CA ASP A 53 4.30 -4.83 38.65
C ASP A 53 3.69 -3.82 37.66
N VAL A 54 2.39 -3.58 37.80
CA VAL A 54 1.65 -2.63 36.96
C VAL A 54 1.90 -1.22 37.45
N VAL A 55 2.78 -0.50 36.81
CA VAL A 55 3.09 0.90 37.13
C VAL A 55 1.92 1.83 36.82
N ALA A 56 1.21 1.59 35.73
CA ALA A 56 -0.02 2.29 35.42
C ALA A 56 -0.91 1.46 34.50
N SER A 57 -2.23 1.58 34.70
CA SER A 57 -3.23 0.99 33.83
C SER A 57 -4.31 2.03 33.49
N TYR A 58 -4.58 2.24 32.21
CA TYR A 58 -5.69 3.08 31.80
C TYR A 58 -6.41 2.54 30.59
N GLU A 59 -7.70 2.79 30.53
CA GLU A 59 -8.47 2.57 29.30
C GLU A 59 -8.06 3.65 28.29
N GLY A 60 -7.14 3.28 27.41
CA GLY A 60 -6.82 4.14 26.28
C GLY A 60 -8.06 4.30 25.42
N GLY A 61 -8.43 5.55 25.03
CA GLY A 61 -9.51 5.80 24.10
C GLY A 61 -9.41 4.91 22.88
N TRP A 62 -10.52 4.63 22.21
CA TRP A 62 -10.60 3.72 21.06
C TRP A 62 -9.47 4.01 20.05
N ARG A 63 -8.63 3.04 19.84
CA ARG A 63 -7.53 3.09 18.87
C ARG A 63 -7.69 1.93 17.89
N PRO A 64 -7.56 2.19 16.57
CA PRO A 64 -7.65 1.11 15.61
C PRO A 64 -6.57 0.05 15.90
N GLY A 65 -7.00 -1.21 15.98
CA GLY A 65 -6.13 -2.35 16.20
C GLY A 65 -5.09 -2.51 15.09
N ILE A 66 -4.13 -3.40 15.30
CA ILE A 66 -3.02 -3.64 14.34
C ILE A 66 -3.54 -4.06 12.96
N LEU A 67 -4.58 -4.90 12.89
CA LEU A 67 -5.18 -5.36 11.63
C LEU A 67 -5.89 -4.21 10.88
N ALA A 68 -6.60 -3.32 11.60
CA ALA A 68 -7.24 -2.17 10.98
C ALA A 68 -6.21 -1.19 10.38
N LYS A 69 -5.07 -1.01 11.06
CA LYS A 69 -3.96 -0.21 10.53
C LYS A 69 -3.33 -0.89 9.31
N GLY A 70 -3.12 -2.20 9.37
CA GLY A 70 -2.61 -3.00 8.25
C GLY A 70 -3.53 -2.92 7.02
N LEU A 71 -4.85 -3.05 7.23
CA LEU A 71 -5.87 -2.90 6.20
C LEU A 71 -5.81 -1.52 5.52
N TRP A 72 -5.69 -0.46 6.32
CA TRP A 72 -5.54 0.90 5.79
C TRP A 72 -4.28 1.06 4.93
N VAL A 73 -3.14 0.49 5.38
CA VAL A 73 -1.87 0.52 4.63
C VAL A 73 -2.00 -0.24 3.32
N THR A 74 -2.63 -1.43 3.33
CA THR A 74 -2.95 -2.22 2.12
C THR A 74 -3.72 -1.38 1.11
N LEU A 75 -4.84 -0.77 1.52
CA LEU A 75 -5.68 0.05 0.65
C LEU A 75 -4.93 1.28 0.12
N LYS A 76 -4.22 2.00 1.00
CA LYS A 76 -3.42 3.18 0.64
C LYS A 76 -2.38 2.87 -0.42
N ILE A 77 -1.57 1.82 -0.20
CA ILE A 77 -0.49 1.45 -1.12
C ILE A 77 -1.07 0.98 -2.45
N SER A 78 -2.08 0.11 -2.42
CA SER A 78 -2.73 -0.40 -3.64
C SER A 78 -3.36 0.72 -4.46
N PHE A 79 -4.01 1.68 -3.81
CA PHE A 79 -4.60 2.84 -4.47
C PHE A 79 -3.56 3.72 -5.16
N LEU A 80 -2.48 4.08 -4.44
CA LEU A 80 -1.38 4.86 -5.00
C LEU A 80 -0.70 4.13 -6.17
N ALA A 81 -0.39 2.84 -5.97
CA ALA A 81 0.24 2.03 -7.00
C ALA A 81 -0.65 1.86 -8.23
N THR A 82 -1.97 1.78 -8.07
CA THR A 82 -2.92 1.75 -9.18
C THR A 82 -2.90 3.06 -9.97
N ILE A 83 -2.94 4.21 -9.30
CA ILE A 83 -2.90 5.51 -9.99
C ILE A 83 -1.62 5.64 -10.84
N PHE A 84 -0.47 5.40 -10.21
CA PHE A 84 0.80 5.50 -10.95
C PHE A 84 0.94 4.42 -12.02
N GLY A 85 0.44 3.20 -11.75
CA GLY A 85 0.42 2.12 -12.73
C GLY A 85 -0.48 2.42 -13.94
N ILE A 86 -1.66 3.03 -13.72
CA ILE A 86 -2.54 3.46 -14.81
C ILE A 86 -1.86 4.55 -15.66
N LEU A 87 -1.23 5.55 -15.03
CA LEU A 87 -0.52 6.60 -15.74
C LEU A 87 0.61 6.03 -16.62
N LEU A 88 1.44 5.16 -16.05
CA LEU A 88 2.50 4.46 -16.80
C LEU A 88 1.91 3.58 -17.91
N GLY A 89 0.85 2.88 -17.60
CA GLY A 89 0.18 1.96 -18.52
C GLY A 89 -0.48 2.66 -19.71
N ILE A 90 -1.10 3.81 -19.51
CA ILE A 90 -1.67 4.62 -20.60
C ILE A 90 -0.56 5.10 -21.53
N ILE A 91 0.51 5.67 -20.98
CA ILE A 91 1.67 6.14 -21.75
C ILE A 91 2.27 4.96 -22.55
N GLY A 92 2.55 3.84 -21.89
CA GLY A 92 3.10 2.65 -22.54
C GLY A 92 2.14 2.01 -23.55
N GLY A 93 0.84 2.01 -23.28
CA GLY A 93 -0.20 1.46 -24.16
C GLY A 93 -0.31 2.24 -25.47
N VAL A 94 -0.31 3.57 -25.39
CA VAL A 94 -0.27 4.44 -26.57
C VAL A 94 1.06 4.28 -27.32
N ALA A 95 2.18 4.19 -26.61
CA ALA A 95 3.49 3.96 -27.23
C ALA A 95 3.53 2.62 -27.99
N ARG A 96 2.86 1.58 -27.46
CA ARG A 96 2.85 0.23 -28.05
C ARG A 96 2.08 0.15 -29.37
N VAL A 97 1.05 0.98 -29.57
CA VAL A 97 0.27 1.07 -30.81
C VAL A 97 0.80 2.16 -31.76
N SER A 98 1.87 2.85 -31.39
CA SER A 98 2.50 3.88 -32.22
C SER A 98 3.22 3.29 -33.43
N ASP A 99 3.22 4.03 -34.56
CA ASP A 99 4.00 3.72 -35.74
C ASP A 99 5.50 3.97 -35.56
N THR A 100 5.90 4.67 -34.48
CA THR A 100 7.32 4.97 -34.18
C THR A 100 8.01 3.74 -33.60
N PRO A 101 8.98 3.14 -34.31
CA PRO A 101 9.61 1.87 -33.87
C PRO A 101 10.24 1.95 -32.48
N VAL A 102 10.88 3.06 -32.15
CA VAL A 102 11.54 3.26 -30.85
C VAL A 102 10.52 3.20 -29.70
N LEU A 103 9.41 3.90 -29.81
CA LEU A 103 8.35 3.90 -28.78
C LEU A 103 7.72 2.51 -28.66
N LYS A 104 7.41 1.88 -29.79
CA LYS A 104 6.79 0.55 -29.83
C LYS A 104 7.69 -0.50 -29.18
N TRP A 105 8.94 -0.58 -29.59
CA TRP A 105 9.86 -1.59 -29.07
C TRP A 105 10.23 -1.36 -27.59
N SER A 106 10.37 -0.11 -27.14
CA SER A 106 10.58 0.19 -25.72
C SER A 106 9.41 -0.26 -24.86
N ALA A 107 8.18 -0.03 -25.29
CA ALA A 107 6.98 -0.49 -24.60
C ALA A 107 6.87 -2.02 -24.58
N ILE A 108 7.20 -2.69 -25.71
CA ILE A 108 7.25 -4.16 -25.79
C ILE A 108 8.27 -4.70 -24.78
N THR A 109 9.50 -4.20 -24.83
CA THR A 109 10.57 -4.66 -23.92
C THR A 109 10.20 -4.48 -22.47
N TYR A 110 9.64 -3.33 -22.10
CA TYR A 110 9.14 -3.06 -20.75
C TYR A 110 8.12 -4.12 -20.30
N VAL A 111 7.12 -4.38 -21.13
CA VAL A 111 6.06 -5.35 -20.80
C VAL A 111 6.62 -6.76 -20.68
N GLU A 112 7.45 -7.20 -21.63
CA GLU A 112 8.03 -8.57 -21.61
C GLU A 112 8.94 -8.78 -20.39
N VAL A 113 9.79 -7.81 -20.05
CA VAL A 113 10.69 -7.90 -18.88
C VAL A 113 9.89 -7.95 -17.57
N ILE A 114 8.92 -7.05 -17.42
CA ILE A 114 8.15 -6.96 -16.17
C ILE A 114 7.21 -8.15 -16.00
N ARG A 115 6.50 -8.56 -17.04
CA ARG A 115 5.59 -9.72 -16.96
C ARG A 115 6.30 -11.06 -17.01
N GLY A 116 7.51 -11.10 -17.56
CA GLY A 116 8.36 -12.30 -17.59
C GLY A 116 9.11 -12.57 -16.29
N SER A 117 9.07 -11.66 -15.30
CA SER A 117 9.76 -11.84 -14.02
C SER A 117 8.78 -11.88 -12.85
N PRO A 118 9.09 -12.66 -11.77
CA PRO A 118 8.22 -12.75 -10.61
C PRO A 118 8.09 -11.41 -9.86
N LEU A 119 6.87 -11.01 -9.49
CA LEU A 119 6.62 -9.77 -8.73
C LEU A 119 7.44 -9.70 -7.43
N LEU A 120 7.56 -10.81 -6.71
CA LEU A 120 8.36 -10.86 -5.49
C LEU A 120 9.81 -10.44 -5.74
N VAL A 121 10.43 -10.95 -6.81
CA VAL A 121 11.81 -10.61 -7.15
C VAL A 121 11.94 -9.13 -7.49
N GLN A 122 10.98 -8.57 -8.21
CA GLN A 122 10.93 -7.15 -8.52
C GLN A 122 10.86 -6.32 -7.24
N ILE A 123 9.96 -6.65 -6.30
CA ILE A 123 9.85 -5.96 -4.99
C ILE A 123 11.20 -5.98 -4.25
N MET A 124 11.89 -7.14 -4.23
CA MET A 124 13.20 -7.27 -3.58
C MET A 124 14.27 -6.39 -4.26
N ILE A 125 14.31 -6.35 -5.59
CA ILE A 125 15.23 -5.48 -6.34
C ILE A 125 14.93 -4.01 -6.04
N PHE A 126 13.67 -3.58 -6.10
CA PHE A 126 13.27 -2.21 -5.81
C PHE A 126 13.63 -1.78 -4.39
N TYR A 127 13.50 -2.66 -3.43
CA TYR A 127 13.79 -2.33 -2.03
C TYR A 127 15.28 -2.44 -1.70
N PHE A 128 15.91 -3.60 -1.94
CA PHE A 128 17.27 -3.86 -1.52
C PHE A 128 18.34 -3.27 -2.43
N VAL A 129 18.08 -3.15 -3.73
CA VAL A 129 19.05 -2.60 -4.67
C VAL A 129 18.79 -1.11 -4.89
N LEU A 130 17.62 -0.76 -5.42
CA LEU A 130 17.31 0.64 -5.74
C LEU A 130 17.09 1.46 -4.47
N GLY A 131 16.36 0.94 -3.48
CA GLY A 131 16.04 1.64 -2.24
C GLY A 131 17.28 1.95 -1.40
N THR A 132 18.18 1.00 -1.22
CA THR A 132 19.42 1.23 -0.46
C THR A 132 20.34 2.22 -1.16
N THR A 133 20.48 2.09 -2.49
CA THR A 133 21.29 3.00 -3.31
C THR A 133 20.71 4.42 -3.29
N MET A 134 19.41 4.56 -3.52
CA MET A 134 18.72 5.84 -3.51
C MET A 134 18.82 6.53 -2.14
N ASN A 135 18.55 5.78 -1.06
CA ASN A 135 18.67 6.32 0.30
C ASN A 135 20.10 6.74 0.66
N LYS A 136 21.13 6.05 0.13
CA LYS A 136 22.52 6.48 0.28
C LYS A 136 22.77 7.81 -0.43
N ILE A 137 22.30 7.95 -1.67
CA ILE A 137 22.45 9.20 -2.45
C ILE A 137 21.69 10.35 -1.77
N LEU A 138 20.47 10.13 -1.30
CA LEU A 138 19.69 11.15 -0.59
C LEU A 138 20.41 11.64 0.65
N LEU A 139 20.93 10.74 1.49
CA LEU A 139 21.70 11.09 2.68
C LEU A 139 22.97 11.89 2.36
N MET A 140 23.69 11.53 1.31
CA MET A 140 24.89 12.29 0.88
C MET A 140 24.54 13.72 0.47
N ASN A 141 23.32 13.98 0.04
CA ASN A 141 22.81 15.32 -0.31
C ASN A 141 22.02 16.00 0.82
N GLY A 142 22.08 15.49 2.06
CA GLY A 142 21.37 16.06 3.21
C GLY A 142 19.86 15.86 3.20
N ILE A 143 19.33 14.99 2.33
CA ILE A 143 17.90 14.69 2.21
C ILE A 143 17.58 13.46 3.07
N PRO A 144 16.49 13.47 3.88
CA PRO A 144 16.10 12.33 4.69
C PRO A 144 15.77 11.09 3.83
N LYS A 145 15.96 9.90 4.41
CA LYS A 145 15.61 8.63 3.76
C LYS A 145 14.14 8.60 3.38
N LEU A 146 13.84 8.02 2.23
CA LEU A 146 12.47 7.68 1.84
C LEU A 146 11.95 6.51 2.68
N ASP A 147 10.68 6.61 3.07
CA ASP A 147 9.97 5.53 3.74
C ASP A 147 9.90 4.27 2.84
N PRO A 148 10.12 3.06 3.38
CA PRO A 148 9.99 1.80 2.66
C PRO A 148 8.71 1.64 1.83
N GLN A 149 7.61 2.25 2.27
CA GLN A 149 6.32 2.21 1.56
C GLN A 149 6.43 2.75 0.13
N TRP A 150 7.26 3.78 -0.11
CA TRP A 150 7.43 4.35 -1.45
C TRP A 150 8.09 3.40 -2.43
N TYR A 151 9.07 2.60 -1.98
CA TYR A 151 9.67 1.56 -2.82
C TYR A 151 8.67 0.45 -3.15
N GLY A 152 7.80 0.10 -2.19
CA GLY A 152 6.68 -0.80 -2.44
C GLY A 152 5.69 -0.25 -3.46
N VAL A 153 5.29 1.02 -3.33
CA VAL A 153 4.42 1.70 -4.31
C VAL A 153 5.07 1.72 -5.69
N MET A 154 6.37 2.05 -5.80
CA MET A 154 7.09 2.07 -7.08
C MET A 154 7.12 0.69 -7.74
N ALA A 155 7.48 -0.36 -7.01
CA ALA A 155 7.53 -1.72 -7.53
C ALA A 155 6.16 -2.17 -8.05
N LEU A 156 5.11 -1.99 -7.26
CA LEU A 156 3.74 -2.33 -7.63
C LEU A 156 3.22 -1.47 -8.79
N SER A 157 3.60 -0.19 -8.86
CA SER A 157 3.21 0.70 -9.96
C SER A 157 3.81 0.27 -11.30
N ILE A 158 5.09 -0.08 -11.30
CA ILE A 158 5.78 -0.55 -12.49
C ILE A 158 5.23 -1.92 -12.94
N PHE A 159 5.00 -2.82 -11.98
CA PHE A 159 4.37 -4.10 -12.27
C PHE A 159 2.97 -3.93 -12.87
N THR A 160 2.10 -3.18 -12.20
CA THR A 160 0.72 -2.89 -12.67
C THR A 160 0.73 -2.17 -14.01
N GLY A 161 1.64 -1.22 -14.20
CA GLY A 161 1.79 -0.48 -15.44
C GLY A 161 1.97 -1.40 -16.65
N ALA A 162 2.77 -2.46 -16.54
CA ALA A 162 2.97 -3.41 -17.62
C ALA A 162 1.68 -4.17 -18.01
N TYR A 163 0.83 -4.51 -17.03
CA TYR A 163 -0.48 -5.10 -17.30
C TYR A 163 -1.43 -4.08 -17.92
N VAL A 164 -1.41 -2.84 -17.43
CA VAL A 164 -2.26 -1.75 -17.96
C VAL A 164 -1.86 -1.40 -19.39
N VAL A 165 -0.57 -1.46 -19.77
CA VAL A 165 -0.13 -1.29 -21.17
C VAL A 165 -0.87 -2.26 -22.08
N GLU A 166 -0.97 -3.53 -21.70
CA GLU A 166 -1.68 -4.54 -22.50
C GLU A 166 -3.19 -4.32 -22.53
N ILE A 167 -3.78 -3.91 -21.40
CA ILE A 167 -5.20 -3.58 -21.33
C ILE A 167 -5.52 -2.40 -22.27
N VAL A 168 -4.69 -1.35 -22.24
CA VAL A 168 -4.87 -0.16 -23.10
C VAL A 168 -4.67 -0.54 -24.58
N ARG A 169 -3.61 -1.30 -24.90
CA ARG A 169 -3.39 -1.80 -26.26
C ARG A 169 -4.59 -2.57 -26.78
N ALA A 170 -5.04 -3.58 -26.01
CA ALA A 170 -6.16 -4.42 -26.41
C ALA A 170 -7.46 -3.60 -26.57
N GLY A 171 -7.69 -2.60 -25.71
CA GLY A 171 -8.84 -1.71 -25.81
C GLY A 171 -8.82 -0.81 -27.06
N ILE A 172 -7.64 -0.33 -27.44
CA ILE A 172 -7.47 0.47 -28.67
C ILE A 172 -7.64 -0.42 -29.91
N GLU A 173 -7.03 -1.59 -29.94
CA GLU A 173 -7.11 -2.54 -31.06
C GLU A 173 -8.50 -3.18 -31.23
N ALA A 174 -9.34 -3.15 -30.18
CA ALA A 174 -10.72 -3.62 -30.26
C ALA A 174 -11.66 -2.69 -31.06
N ILE A 175 -11.21 -1.47 -31.37
CA ILE A 175 -12.02 -0.53 -32.16
C ILE A 175 -12.03 -0.97 -33.62
N HIS A 176 -13.24 -1.05 -34.20
CA HIS A 176 -13.41 -1.50 -35.58
C HIS A 176 -12.63 -0.61 -36.54
N PRO A 177 -11.82 -1.18 -37.46
CA PRO A 177 -10.98 -0.41 -38.41
C PRO A 177 -11.77 0.61 -39.23
N GLY A 178 -13.03 0.33 -39.59
CA GLY A 178 -13.90 1.25 -40.31
C GLY A 178 -14.16 2.57 -39.57
N GLN A 179 -14.05 2.63 -38.23
CA GLN A 179 -14.14 3.91 -37.50
C GLN A 179 -12.92 4.78 -37.77
N VAL A 180 -11.74 4.16 -37.82
CA VAL A 180 -10.49 4.83 -38.16
C VAL A 180 -10.47 5.29 -39.59
N GLU A 181 -10.90 4.45 -40.52
CA GLU A 181 -10.98 4.78 -41.96
C GLU A 181 -11.96 5.93 -42.23
N ALA A 182 -13.15 5.90 -41.64
CA ALA A 182 -14.15 6.99 -41.77
C ALA A 182 -13.62 8.32 -41.23
N ALA A 183 -12.96 8.29 -40.05
CA ALA A 183 -12.36 9.49 -39.45
C ALA A 183 -11.24 10.05 -40.35
N ARG A 184 -10.39 9.20 -40.90
CA ARG A 184 -9.31 9.61 -41.81
C ARG A 184 -9.84 10.13 -43.14
N SER A 185 -10.88 9.53 -43.70
CA SER A 185 -11.55 9.99 -44.92
C SER A 185 -12.25 11.34 -44.73
N SER A 186 -12.66 11.68 -43.52
CA SER A 186 -13.19 13.00 -43.14
C SER A 186 -12.10 14.05 -42.92
N GLY A 187 -10.82 13.74 -43.21
CA GLY A 187 -9.69 14.66 -43.10
C GLY A 187 -9.09 14.78 -41.68
N MET A 188 -9.49 13.93 -40.74
CA MET A 188 -8.91 13.96 -39.40
C MET A 188 -7.43 13.53 -39.39
N THR A 189 -6.60 14.26 -38.64
CA THR A 189 -5.24 13.85 -38.37
C THR A 189 -5.23 12.61 -37.43
N TYR A 190 -4.12 11.92 -37.34
CA TYR A 190 -3.97 10.77 -36.42
C TYR A 190 -4.35 11.13 -34.96
N PHE A 191 -3.87 12.26 -34.47
CA PHE A 191 -4.19 12.72 -33.11
C PHE A 191 -5.67 13.04 -32.92
N GLN A 192 -6.30 13.71 -33.90
CA GLN A 192 -7.72 13.98 -33.85
C GLN A 192 -8.56 12.70 -33.85
N CYS A 193 -8.22 11.74 -34.70
CA CYS A 193 -8.87 10.43 -34.74
C CYS A 193 -8.68 9.69 -33.39
N MET A 194 -7.47 9.69 -32.86
CA MET A 194 -7.16 9.03 -31.56
C MET A 194 -8.01 9.63 -30.43
N PHE A 195 -8.00 10.96 -30.27
CA PHE A 195 -8.64 11.60 -29.11
C PHE A 195 -10.16 11.71 -29.23
N HIS A 196 -10.71 11.88 -30.45
CA HIS A 196 -12.15 12.11 -30.61
C HIS A 196 -12.94 10.86 -30.98
N ILE A 197 -12.32 9.85 -31.60
CA ILE A 197 -13.00 8.65 -32.08
C ILE A 197 -12.56 7.40 -31.29
N ILE A 198 -11.25 7.14 -31.24
CA ILE A 198 -10.73 5.87 -30.69
C ILE A 198 -10.79 5.85 -29.16
N LEU A 199 -10.16 6.81 -28.50
CA LEU A 199 -10.05 6.82 -27.04
C LEU A 199 -11.39 6.81 -26.31
N PRO A 200 -12.42 7.59 -26.69
CA PRO A 200 -13.71 7.54 -26.00
C PRO A 200 -14.41 6.18 -26.09
N GLN A 201 -14.22 5.47 -27.21
CA GLN A 201 -14.76 4.12 -27.41
C GLN A 201 -13.90 3.08 -26.67
N ALA A 202 -12.58 3.17 -26.79
CA ALA A 202 -11.63 2.27 -26.14
C ALA A 202 -11.75 2.31 -24.62
N LEU A 203 -12.02 3.48 -24.02
CA LEU A 203 -12.20 3.62 -22.57
C LEU A 203 -13.30 2.69 -22.02
N LYS A 204 -14.40 2.49 -22.76
CA LYS A 204 -15.46 1.56 -22.34
C LYS A 204 -14.98 0.11 -22.25
N THR A 205 -14.05 -0.27 -23.11
CA THR A 205 -13.44 -1.61 -23.13
C THR A 205 -12.29 -1.74 -22.13
N ILE A 206 -11.58 -0.64 -21.84
CA ILE A 206 -10.42 -0.60 -20.93
C ILE A 206 -10.84 -0.58 -19.46
N LEU A 207 -11.91 0.14 -19.10
CA LEU A 207 -12.29 0.36 -17.70
C LEU A 207 -12.56 -0.94 -16.91
N PRO A 208 -13.31 -1.95 -17.41
CA PRO A 208 -13.57 -3.16 -16.68
C PRO A 208 -12.29 -3.96 -16.31
N PRO A 209 -11.37 -4.25 -17.25
CA PRO A 209 -10.11 -4.89 -16.90
C PRO A 209 -9.22 -4.09 -15.94
N LEU A 210 -9.22 -2.74 -16.02
CA LEU A 210 -8.49 -1.89 -15.08
C LEU A 210 -8.98 -2.07 -13.64
N ALA A 211 -10.28 -2.14 -13.47
CA ALA A 211 -10.88 -2.37 -12.17
C ALA A 211 -10.52 -3.75 -11.61
N GLY A 212 -10.51 -4.78 -12.46
CA GLY A 212 -10.00 -6.11 -12.11
C GLY A 212 -8.54 -6.09 -11.68
N GLN A 213 -7.72 -5.30 -12.37
CA GLN A 213 -6.30 -5.13 -12.03
C GLN A 213 -6.11 -4.47 -10.65
N PHE A 214 -6.95 -3.50 -10.28
CA PHE A 214 -6.93 -2.90 -8.94
C PHE A 214 -7.22 -3.94 -7.84
N ILE A 215 -8.24 -4.78 -8.04
CA ILE A 215 -8.58 -5.86 -7.09
C ILE A 215 -7.42 -6.86 -6.95
N ASN A 216 -6.73 -7.19 -8.04
CA ASN A 216 -5.56 -8.06 -7.99
C ASN A 216 -4.42 -7.40 -7.21
N LEU A 217 -4.16 -6.11 -7.44
CA LEU A 217 -3.10 -5.36 -6.78
C LEU A 217 -3.26 -5.30 -5.25
N ILE A 218 -4.49 -5.28 -4.73
CA ILE A 218 -4.74 -5.39 -3.28
C ILE A 218 -4.20 -6.71 -2.73
N LYS A 219 -4.36 -7.81 -3.45
CA LYS A 219 -3.82 -9.12 -3.04
C LYS A 219 -2.30 -9.17 -3.20
N ASP A 220 -1.78 -8.63 -4.28
CA ASP A 220 -0.35 -8.59 -4.59
C ASP A 220 0.42 -7.73 -3.57
N SER A 221 -0.22 -6.71 -2.98
CA SER A 221 0.37 -5.87 -1.93
C SER A 221 0.76 -6.67 -0.68
N SER A 222 0.18 -7.87 -0.46
CA SER A 222 0.56 -8.79 0.63
C SER A 222 2.04 -9.20 0.60
N LEU A 223 2.66 -9.19 -0.59
CA LEU A 223 4.08 -9.48 -0.75
C LEU A 223 4.99 -8.40 -0.14
N LEU A 224 4.48 -7.18 0.05
CA LEU A 224 5.23 -6.08 0.67
C LEU A 224 5.53 -6.33 2.15
N GLY A 225 4.80 -7.23 2.80
CA GLY A 225 5.10 -7.68 4.15
C GLY A 225 6.51 -8.30 4.31
N LEU A 226 7.09 -8.77 3.21
CA LEU A 226 8.45 -9.35 3.19
C LEU A 226 9.56 -8.27 3.27
N ILE A 227 9.27 -7.05 2.86
CA ILE A 227 10.17 -5.89 3.01
C ILE A 227 9.79 -5.00 4.19
N SER A 228 9.17 -5.60 5.22
CA SER A 228 8.80 -4.97 6.50
C SER A 228 7.75 -3.86 6.43
N ILE A 229 7.02 -3.73 5.32
CA ILE A 229 5.86 -2.84 5.26
C ILE A 229 4.71 -3.51 6.02
N ARG A 230 4.15 -2.79 7.00
CA ARG A 230 3.06 -3.27 7.87
C ARG A 230 1.70 -3.18 7.18
N GLU A 231 1.56 -3.86 6.04
CA GLU A 231 0.28 -4.13 5.41
C GLU A 231 -0.48 -5.24 6.18
N LEU A 232 -1.67 -5.62 5.72
CA LEU A 232 -2.56 -6.53 6.45
C LEU A 232 -1.93 -7.89 6.79
N THR A 233 -1.21 -8.51 5.86
CA THR A 233 -0.56 -9.82 6.08
C THR A 233 0.58 -9.72 7.09
N LYS A 234 1.40 -8.68 7.02
CA LYS A 234 2.46 -8.41 7.99
C LYS A 234 1.89 -8.09 9.36
N ALA A 235 0.84 -7.27 9.43
CA ALA A 235 0.14 -6.97 10.68
C ALA A 235 -0.46 -8.23 11.32
N THR A 236 -1.00 -9.15 10.51
CA THR A 236 -1.48 -10.45 10.96
C THR A 236 -0.35 -11.29 11.57
N ARG A 237 0.80 -11.38 10.90
CA ARG A 237 1.97 -12.11 11.40
C ARG A 237 2.49 -11.52 12.71
N GLU A 238 2.54 -10.21 12.84
CA GLU A 238 2.91 -9.53 14.09
C GLU A 238 1.88 -9.80 15.20
N GLY A 239 0.59 -9.83 14.87
CA GLY A 239 -0.48 -10.21 15.80
C GLY A 239 -0.34 -11.65 16.31
N ILE A 240 0.01 -12.60 15.43
CA ILE A 240 0.24 -14.00 15.78
C ILE A 240 1.39 -14.13 16.78
N THR A 241 2.50 -13.42 16.55
CA THR A 241 3.67 -13.49 17.45
C THR A 241 3.37 -12.95 18.86
N THR A 242 2.39 -12.06 19.00
CA THR A 242 2.01 -11.49 20.31
C THR A 242 0.89 -12.25 21.01
N SER A 243 -0.06 -12.83 20.26
CA SER A 243 -1.24 -13.51 20.83
C SER A 243 -1.16 -15.04 20.80
N LEU A 244 -0.24 -15.62 20.02
CA LEU A 244 -0.12 -17.06 19.73
C LEU A 244 -1.36 -17.69 19.07
N GLN A 245 -2.31 -16.89 18.62
CA GLN A 245 -3.57 -17.31 17.96
C GLN A 245 -3.37 -17.42 16.45
N THR A 246 -2.71 -18.47 16.01
CA THR A 246 -2.31 -18.62 14.60
C THR A 246 -3.50 -18.84 13.68
N PHE A 247 -4.40 -19.77 14.00
CA PHE A 247 -5.53 -20.14 13.13
C PHE A 247 -6.55 -19.02 13.02
N GLU A 248 -6.92 -18.43 14.15
CA GLU A 248 -7.92 -17.36 14.23
C GLU A 248 -7.50 -16.14 13.43
N LEU A 249 -6.24 -15.71 13.56
CA LEU A 249 -5.73 -14.52 12.89
C LEU A 249 -5.53 -14.74 11.40
N TRP A 250 -5.14 -15.93 10.93
CA TRP A 250 -5.09 -16.21 9.49
C TRP A 250 -6.48 -16.27 8.86
N ILE A 251 -7.45 -16.88 9.55
CA ILE A 251 -8.85 -16.89 9.09
C ILE A 251 -9.40 -15.46 9.03
N LEU A 252 -9.15 -14.66 10.08
CA LEU A 252 -9.58 -13.25 10.11
C LEU A 252 -8.92 -12.44 8.99
N CYS A 253 -7.62 -12.64 8.74
CA CYS A 253 -6.92 -12.02 7.62
C CYS A 253 -7.57 -12.36 6.27
N ALA A 254 -7.87 -13.64 6.04
CA ALA A 254 -8.54 -14.09 4.82
C ALA A 254 -9.94 -13.45 4.66
N ILE A 255 -10.70 -13.37 5.74
CA ILE A 255 -12.02 -12.71 5.74
C ILE A 255 -11.88 -11.22 5.42
N LEU A 256 -10.90 -10.52 6.00
CA LEU A 256 -10.67 -9.10 5.73
C LEU A 256 -10.27 -8.85 4.26
N TYR A 257 -9.40 -9.67 3.67
CA TYR A 257 -9.10 -9.61 2.23
C TYR A 257 -10.33 -9.89 1.37
N LEU A 258 -11.12 -10.90 1.74
CA LEU A 258 -12.36 -11.22 1.03
C LEU A 258 -13.35 -10.07 1.07
N LEU A 259 -13.57 -9.47 2.24
CA LEU A 259 -14.48 -8.32 2.40
C LEU A 259 -14.01 -7.11 1.57
N MET A 260 -12.70 -6.79 1.59
CA MET A 260 -12.15 -5.71 0.77
C MET A 260 -12.38 -5.96 -0.73
N THR A 261 -11.95 -7.13 -1.20
CA THR A 261 -12.00 -7.44 -2.64
C THR A 261 -13.44 -7.62 -3.12
N PHE A 262 -14.31 -8.22 -2.30
CA PHE A 262 -15.73 -8.37 -2.61
C PHE A 262 -16.46 -7.02 -2.69
N THR A 263 -16.26 -6.15 -1.70
CA THR A 263 -16.85 -4.80 -1.69
C THR A 263 -16.42 -4.00 -2.93
N LEU A 264 -15.13 -4.02 -3.25
CA LEU A 264 -14.62 -3.37 -4.45
C LEU A 264 -15.17 -3.98 -5.73
N SER A 265 -15.25 -5.31 -5.82
CA SER A 265 -15.83 -5.99 -6.98
C SER A 265 -17.28 -5.58 -7.20
N MET A 266 -18.09 -5.48 -6.15
CA MET A 266 -19.46 -4.99 -6.24
C MET A 266 -19.55 -3.52 -6.69
N CYS A 267 -18.70 -2.66 -6.16
CA CYS A 267 -18.62 -1.25 -6.58
C CYS A 267 -18.28 -1.13 -8.08
N VAL A 268 -17.30 -1.91 -8.53
CA VAL A 268 -16.89 -1.96 -9.94
C VAL A 268 -18.04 -2.43 -10.82
N GLN A 269 -18.67 -3.56 -10.52
CA GLN A 269 -19.80 -4.08 -11.29
C GLN A 269 -20.99 -3.11 -11.34
N TYR A 270 -21.23 -2.39 -10.25
CA TYR A 270 -22.26 -1.34 -10.24
C TYR A 270 -21.93 -0.20 -11.20
N LEU A 271 -20.67 0.26 -11.22
CA LEU A 271 -20.20 1.29 -12.15
C LEU A 271 -20.25 0.81 -13.60
N GLU A 272 -19.83 -0.42 -13.87
CA GLU A 272 -19.88 -1.04 -15.21
C GLU A 272 -21.31 -1.09 -15.76
N ARG A 273 -22.26 -1.53 -14.96
CA ARG A 273 -23.68 -1.56 -15.37
C ARG A 273 -24.22 -0.18 -15.73
N ARG A 274 -23.82 0.87 -15.02
CA ARG A 274 -24.22 2.24 -15.33
C ARG A 274 -23.56 2.79 -16.61
N THR A 275 -22.36 2.33 -16.94
CA THR A 275 -21.61 2.79 -18.12
C THR A 275 -22.04 2.03 -19.39
N ALA A 276 -22.43 0.76 -19.26
CA ALA A 276 -22.90 -0.05 -20.37
C ALA A 276 -24.31 0.34 -20.88
N THR A 277 -25.12 1.02 -20.04
CA THR A 277 -26.50 1.42 -20.36
C THR A 277 -26.61 2.80 -21.04
N LYS A 278 -25.50 3.42 -21.40
CA LYS A 278 -25.41 4.66 -22.20
C LYS A 278 -24.55 4.41 -23.43
#